data_e589049f81b091fe03482c45ccffd65d
#
_entry.id   e589049f81b091fe03482c45ccffd65d
#
_cell.length_a   1.000
_cell.length_b   1.000
_cell.length_c   1.000
_cell.angle_alpha   90.00
_cell.angle_beta   90.00
_cell.angle_gamma   90.00
#
_symmetry.space_group_name_H-M   'P 1'
#
loop_
_entity.id
_entity.type
_entity.pdbx_description
1 polymer ?
#
loop_
_entity_poly.entity_id
_entity_poly.type
_entity_poly.pdbx_seq_one_letter_code
_entity_poly.pdbx_strand_id
1 'polypeptide(L)'
;MRIASTLALATVVALAACASKGPSPAAVSPPVPVPSASPDVKPTESYFSRTKAAVATLTPSATSGVTGIVVFSGGGTSVDVHVTATGLQPGSIHGFHVHDVGNCASADFMSAGDHFNPTHRPHGPQDHPHHAGDMPSLLADPSGKIDVRFTLEGVTLGGVDGFVGHAVVLHASADNFDAQPSGNSGARIACGVIAAQ
;
A
#
# COMPACT_ATOMS: atom_id res chain seq x y z
N MET A 1 -20.04 -59.64 44.95
CA MET A 1 -21.07 -60.47 44.32
C MET A 1 -22.42 -59.82 44.54
N ARG A 2 -22.89 -59.04 43.55
CA ARG A 2 -24.29 -58.68 43.27
C ARG A 2 -24.32 -57.88 41.99
N ILE A 3 -24.88 -58.47 40.97
CA ILE A 3 -25.10 -57.97 39.63
C ILE A 3 -26.41 -57.19 39.69
N ALA A 4 -26.45 -55.96 39.23
CA ALA A 4 -27.67 -55.18 39.00
C ALA A 4 -27.72 -54.80 37.53
N SER A 5 -28.60 -55.48 36.80
CA SER A 5 -29.01 -55.13 35.42
C SER A 5 -29.89 -53.89 35.44
N THR A 6 -29.60 -52.87 34.65
CA THR A 6 -30.49 -51.78 34.33
C THR A 6 -30.93 -51.84 32.89
N LEU A 7 -32.23 -51.90 32.76
CA LEU A 7 -33.06 -51.99 31.56
C LEU A 7 -32.96 -50.68 30.74
N ALA A 8 -32.65 -50.77 29.46
CA ALA A 8 -32.66 -49.65 28.55
C ALA A 8 -34.07 -49.45 27.98
N LEU A 9 -34.64 -48.28 28.21
CA LEU A 9 -35.92 -47.85 27.65
C LEU A 9 -35.67 -47.10 26.35
N ALA A 10 -36.04 -47.67 25.22
CA ALA A 10 -35.97 -47.06 23.91
C ALA A 10 -37.15 -46.13 23.69
N THR A 11 -36.94 -44.82 23.62
CA THR A 11 -37.92 -43.85 23.20
C THR A 11 -37.85 -43.64 21.67
N VAL A 12 -38.95 -44.01 21.00
CA VAL A 12 -39.17 -43.71 19.58
C VAL A 12 -39.61 -42.27 19.46
N VAL A 13 -38.79 -41.42 18.83
CA VAL A 13 -39.17 -40.05 18.45
C VAL A 13 -39.67 -40.08 17.01
N ALA A 14 -40.98 -39.80 16.86
CA ALA A 14 -41.59 -39.60 15.56
C ALA A 14 -41.17 -38.24 14.99
N LEU A 15 -40.44 -38.23 13.85
CA LEU A 15 -40.17 -37.00 13.08
C LEU A 15 -41.42 -36.60 12.31
N ALA A 16 -42.05 -35.51 12.67
CA ALA A 16 -43.04 -34.81 11.84
C ALA A 16 -42.28 -34.01 10.75
N ALA A 17 -42.42 -34.39 9.50
CA ALA A 17 -41.94 -33.68 8.36
C ALA A 17 -42.78 -32.41 8.11
N CYS A 18 -42.29 -31.24 8.51
CA CYS A 18 -42.86 -29.98 8.05
C CYS A 18 -42.30 -29.68 6.64
N ALA A 19 -43.14 -29.83 5.63
CA ALA A 19 -42.86 -29.35 4.29
C ALA A 19 -42.88 -27.82 4.26
N SER A 20 -41.74 -27.17 4.30
CA SER A 20 -41.62 -25.73 4.04
C SER A 20 -41.73 -25.49 2.52
N LYS A 21 -42.77 -24.76 2.11
CA LYS A 21 -42.84 -24.18 0.76
C LYS A 21 -41.67 -23.23 0.59
N GLY A 22 -40.75 -23.59 -0.33
CA GLY A 22 -39.66 -22.74 -0.75
C GLY A 22 -40.19 -21.44 -1.40
N PRO A 23 -39.45 -20.35 -1.29
CA PRO A 23 -39.81 -19.10 -1.96
C PRO A 23 -39.81 -19.27 -3.49
N SER A 24 -40.84 -18.70 -4.12
CA SER A 24 -40.99 -18.63 -5.58
C SER A 24 -39.76 -17.95 -6.19
N PRO A 25 -39.22 -18.40 -7.33
CA PRO A 25 -38.11 -17.74 -7.98
C PRO A 25 -38.52 -16.33 -8.40
N ALA A 26 -37.76 -15.33 -7.90
CA ALA A 26 -37.92 -13.95 -8.31
C ALA A 26 -37.70 -13.82 -9.81
N ALA A 27 -38.60 -13.11 -10.47
CA ALA A 27 -38.51 -12.80 -11.89
C ALA A 27 -37.15 -12.08 -12.17
N VAL A 28 -36.34 -12.73 -13.00
CA VAL A 28 -35.07 -12.14 -13.48
C VAL A 28 -35.47 -11.03 -14.48
N SER A 29 -35.24 -9.79 -14.11
CA SER A 29 -35.37 -8.67 -15.04
C SER A 29 -34.41 -8.85 -16.22
N PRO A 30 -34.81 -8.52 -17.46
CA PRO A 30 -33.89 -8.59 -18.59
C PRO A 30 -32.71 -7.65 -18.39
N PRO A 31 -31.51 -8.03 -18.86
CA PRO A 31 -30.32 -7.19 -18.71
C PRO A 31 -30.54 -5.86 -19.44
N VAL A 32 -30.26 -4.77 -18.70
CA VAL A 32 -30.24 -3.42 -19.28
C VAL A 32 -29.15 -3.41 -20.36
N PRO A 33 -29.43 -2.93 -21.59
CA PRO A 33 -28.40 -2.85 -22.62
C PRO A 33 -27.29 -1.93 -22.14
N VAL A 34 -26.08 -2.49 -21.96
CA VAL A 34 -24.85 -1.70 -21.73
C VAL A 34 -24.64 -0.87 -22.99
N PRO A 35 -24.45 0.46 -22.90
CA PRO A 35 -24.09 1.24 -24.06
C PRO A 35 -22.79 0.68 -24.63
N SER A 36 -22.83 0.34 -25.92
CA SER A 36 -21.66 -0.11 -26.68
C SER A 36 -20.55 0.93 -26.53
N ALA A 37 -19.43 0.54 -25.93
CA ALA A 37 -18.27 1.41 -25.84
C ALA A 37 -17.88 1.87 -27.24
N SER A 38 -17.83 3.18 -27.46
CA SER A 38 -17.30 3.76 -28.70
C SER A 38 -15.86 3.26 -28.91
N PRO A 39 -15.50 2.75 -30.10
CA PRO A 39 -14.20 2.14 -30.34
C PRO A 39 -13.00 3.10 -30.43
N ASP A 40 -13.17 4.40 -30.15
CA ASP A 40 -12.15 5.42 -30.41
C ASP A 40 -11.64 6.19 -29.20
N VAL A 41 -11.79 5.68 -27.97
CA VAL A 41 -10.99 6.18 -26.87
C VAL A 41 -9.73 5.33 -26.77
N LYS A 42 -8.71 5.67 -27.56
CA LYS A 42 -7.35 5.24 -27.27
C LYS A 42 -7.07 5.59 -25.80
N PRO A 43 -6.64 4.61 -24.97
CA PRO A 43 -6.17 4.93 -23.61
C PRO A 43 -5.15 6.04 -23.71
N THR A 44 -5.26 7.02 -22.85
CA THR A 44 -4.36 8.18 -22.75
C THR A 44 -2.98 7.76 -22.22
N GLU A 45 -2.31 6.84 -22.90
CA GLU A 45 -0.91 6.48 -22.60
C GLU A 45 0.03 7.69 -22.67
N SER A 46 -0.36 8.74 -23.38
CA SER A 46 0.54 9.89 -23.59
C SER A 46 0.62 10.86 -22.41
N TYR A 47 -0.34 10.88 -21.50
CA TYR A 47 -0.35 11.83 -20.39
C TYR A 47 0.59 11.39 -19.27
N PHE A 48 0.53 10.14 -18.86
CA PHE A 48 1.38 9.60 -17.77
C PHE A 48 2.86 9.42 -18.20
N SER A 49 3.12 9.16 -19.46
CA SER A 49 4.49 9.04 -20.00
C SER A 49 5.26 10.36 -20.04
N ARG A 50 4.61 11.51 -19.76
CA ARG A 50 5.22 12.85 -19.82
C ARG A 50 5.41 13.51 -18.47
N THR A 51 5.01 12.88 -17.37
CA THR A 51 5.20 13.43 -16.03
C THR A 51 6.68 13.55 -15.74
N LYS A 52 7.17 14.77 -15.58
CA LYS A 52 8.58 15.08 -15.28
C LYS A 52 8.78 15.55 -13.85
N ALA A 53 7.70 15.84 -13.13
CA ALA A 53 7.73 16.24 -11.74
C ALA A 53 6.47 15.76 -11.00
N ALA A 54 6.65 15.40 -9.76
CA ALA A 54 5.57 15.04 -8.85
C ALA A 54 5.93 15.48 -7.43
N VAL A 55 4.91 15.70 -6.60
CA VAL A 55 5.10 16.12 -5.21
C VAL A 55 4.21 15.29 -4.29
N ALA A 56 4.74 14.94 -3.12
CA ALA A 56 3.97 14.41 -2.01
C ALA A 56 4.15 15.27 -0.76
N THR A 57 3.05 15.72 -0.16
CA THR A 57 3.08 16.38 1.15
C THR A 57 2.94 15.31 2.23
N LEU A 58 3.94 15.16 3.06
CA LEU A 58 3.93 14.23 4.19
C LEU A 58 3.08 14.79 5.32
N THR A 59 2.01 14.09 5.66
CA THR A 59 1.17 14.36 6.82
C THR A 59 1.51 13.40 7.95
N PRO A 60 1.49 13.85 9.22
CA PRO A 60 1.85 13.00 10.35
C PRO A 60 0.77 11.95 10.65
N SER A 61 1.18 10.80 11.19
CA SER A 61 0.25 9.90 11.87
C SER A 61 -0.28 10.55 13.16
N ALA A 62 -1.31 9.96 13.76
CA ALA A 62 -1.91 10.50 14.99
C ALA A 62 -0.93 10.63 16.18
N THR A 63 0.17 9.89 16.14
CA THR A 63 1.18 9.82 17.23
C THR A 63 2.53 10.44 16.86
N SER A 64 2.70 10.92 15.62
CA SER A 64 3.93 11.56 15.18
C SER A 64 3.72 13.05 14.95
N GLY A 65 4.77 13.85 15.06
CA GLY A 65 4.76 15.27 14.67
C GLY A 65 5.44 15.50 13.32
N VAL A 66 5.72 14.43 12.56
CA VAL A 66 6.54 14.48 11.36
C VAL A 66 5.79 15.05 10.19
N THR A 67 6.27 16.14 9.62
CA THR A 67 5.75 16.76 8.40
C THR A 67 6.87 16.97 7.40
N GLY A 68 6.53 17.05 6.11
CA GLY A 68 7.54 17.25 5.08
C GLY A 68 6.98 17.35 3.68
N ILE A 69 7.89 17.49 2.73
CA ILE A 69 7.60 17.49 1.30
C ILE A 69 8.62 16.59 0.61
N VAL A 70 8.13 15.79 -0.29
CA VAL A 70 8.96 14.98 -1.19
C VAL A 70 8.71 15.45 -2.60
N VAL A 71 9.77 15.89 -3.26
CA VAL A 71 9.75 16.30 -4.68
C VAL A 71 10.42 15.21 -5.49
N PHE A 72 9.71 14.73 -6.48
CA PHE A 72 10.22 13.78 -7.47
C PHE A 72 10.37 14.51 -8.78
N SER A 73 11.50 14.34 -9.45
CA SER A 73 11.73 14.91 -10.79
C SER A 73 12.54 13.95 -11.63
N GLY A 74 12.31 13.95 -12.94
CA GLY A 74 13.05 13.08 -13.83
C GLY A 74 12.33 12.78 -15.13
N GLY A 75 12.91 11.91 -15.92
CA GLY A 75 12.36 11.45 -17.19
C GLY A 75 13.02 10.16 -17.62
N GLY A 76 12.29 9.33 -18.37
CA GLY A 76 12.76 7.99 -18.67
C GLY A 76 12.72 7.10 -17.43
N THR A 77 13.80 6.39 -17.15
CA THR A 77 13.91 5.39 -16.07
C THR A 77 14.78 5.86 -14.90
N SER A 78 14.93 7.17 -14.71
CA SER A 78 15.69 7.74 -13.60
C SER A 78 14.85 8.83 -12.93
N VAL A 79 14.73 8.79 -11.61
CA VAL A 79 13.96 9.72 -10.80
C VAL A 79 14.83 10.31 -9.70
N ASP A 80 15.02 11.63 -9.74
CA ASP A 80 15.63 12.38 -8.66
C ASP A 80 14.61 12.63 -7.55
N VAL A 81 14.98 12.35 -6.32
CA VAL A 81 14.15 12.51 -5.13
C VAL A 81 14.79 13.53 -4.21
N HIS A 82 14.04 14.55 -3.82
CA HIS A 82 14.41 15.50 -2.78
C HIS A 82 13.43 15.40 -1.63
N VAL A 83 13.91 15.03 -0.46
CA VAL A 83 13.11 14.88 0.76
C VAL A 83 13.47 15.99 1.72
N THR A 84 12.47 16.75 2.16
CA THR A 84 12.57 17.66 3.31
C THR A 84 11.53 17.23 4.35
N ALA A 85 11.95 16.97 5.58
CA ALA A 85 11.06 16.61 6.68
C ALA A 85 11.54 17.18 8.01
N THR A 86 10.63 17.36 8.96
CA THR A 86 10.90 17.87 10.31
C THR A 86 10.06 17.12 11.33
N GLY A 87 10.39 17.29 12.63
CA GLY A 87 9.65 16.64 13.73
C GLY A 87 10.18 15.25 14.06
N LEU A 88 11.37 14.91 13.58
CA LEU A 88 12.05 13.64 13.85
C LEU A 88 12.92 13.71 15.10
N GLN A 89 13.24 12.55 15.65
CA GLN A 89 14.24 12.49 16.72
C GLN A 89 15.64 12.76 16.14
N PRO A 90 16.45 13.65 16.75
CA PRO A 90 17.80 13.91 16.29
C PRO A 90 18.65 12.65 16.13
N GLY A 91 19.28 12.48 14.98
CA GLY A 91 20.15 11.35 14.67
C GLY A 91 19.44 10.01 14.42
N SER A 92 18.10 9.99 14.36
CA SER A 92 17.35 8.78 14.04
C SER A 92 17.42 8.43 12.55
N ILE A 93 17.32 7.12 12.26
CA ILE A 93 17.31 6.59 10.89
C ILE A 93 15.95 6.00 10.63
N HIS A 94 15.42 6.22 9.42
CA HIS A 94 14.06 5.89 9.04
C HIS A 94 14.01 5.17 7.71
N GLY A 95 13.29 4.05 7.63
CA GLY A 95 12.90 3.44 6.36
C GLY A 95 11.99 4.39 5.58
N PHE A 96 12.14 4.39 4.28
CA PHE A 96 11.42 5.30 3.38
C PHE A 96 11.05 4.57 2.10
N HIS A 97 9.75 4.47 1.81
CA HIS A 97 9.28 3.63 0.71
C HIS A 97 8.10 4.25 -0.04
N VAL A 98 7.99 3.94 -1.34
CA VAL A 98 6.75 4.10 -2.08
C VAL A 98 5.88 2.87 -1.84
N HIS A 99 4.62 3.08 -1.46
CA HIS A 99 3.61 2.08 -1.20
C HIS A 99 2.60 1.97 -2.33
N ASP A 100 2.01 0.79 -2.50
CA ASP A 100 1.22 0.40 -3.67
C ASP A 100 -0.08 1.20 -3.86
N VAL A 101 -0.68 1.70 -2.78
CA VAL A 101 -1.96 2.41 -2.84
C VAL A 101 -1.76 3.88 -2.47
N GLY A 102 -2.20 4.80 -3.34
CA GLY A 102 -2.19 6.25 -3.08
C GLY A 102 -3.27 6.67 -2.08
N ASN A 103 -3.22 6.10 -0.87
CA ASN A 103 -4.22 6.36 0.16
C ASN A 103 -3.57 6.45 1.56
N CYS A 104 -3.57 7.64 2.13
CA CYS A 104 -3.07 7.93 3.48
C CYS A 104 -4.22 8.16 4.50
N ALA A 105 -5.42 7.61 4.28
CA ALA A 105 -6.60 7.97 5.08
C ALA A 105 -6.72 7.21 6.40
N SER A 106 -6.16 5.99 6.54
CA SER A 106 -6.17 5.29 7.83
C SER A 106 -5.21 5.93 8.82
N ALA A 107 -5.56 5.92 10.12
CA ALA A 107 -4.77 6.56 11.17
C ALA A 107 -3.34 6.01 11.32
N ASP A 108 -3.12 4.78 10.91
CA ASP A 108 -1.85 4.03 10.88
C ASP A 108 -1.21 3.96 9.50
N PHE A 109 -1.84 4.58 8.49
CA PHE A 109 -1.46 4.57 7.08
C PHE A 109 -1.43 3.17 6.43
N MET A 110 -2.05 2.15 7.05
CA MET A 110 -2.16 0.83 6.44
C MET A 110 -2.99 0.84 5.14
N SER A 111 -3.82 1.87 4.93
CA SER A 111 -4.53 2.10 3.67
C SER A 111 -3.61 2.33 2.46
N ALA A 112 -2.33 2.65 2.67
CA ALA A 112 -1.34 2.75 1.60
C ALA A 112 -0.88 1.39 1.05
N GLY A 113 -1.28 0.27 1.67
CA GLY A 113 -0.92 -1.08 1.22
C GLY A 113 0.53 -1.45 1.52
N ASP A 114 1.07 -2.40 0.76
CA ASP A 114 2.45 -2.87 0.85
C ASP A 114 3.39 -1.97 0.04
N HIS A 115 4.69 -2.32 -0.01
CA HIS A 115 5.64 -1.62 -0.87
C HIS A 115 5.26 -1.77 -2.35
N PHE A 116 5.39 -0.72 -3.12
CA PHE A 116 5.15 -0.74 -4.56
C PHE A 116 6.13 -1.67 -5.26
N ASN A 117 5.63 -2.79 -5.79
CA ASN A 117 6.43 -3.89 -6.32
C ASN A 117 5.85 -4.51 -7.59
N PRO A 118 5.76 -3.77 -8.70
CA PRO A 118 5.17 -4.27 -9.94
C PRO A 118 5.94 -5.45 -10.57
N THR A 119 7.20 -5.62 -10.19
CA THR A 119 8.08 -6.68 -10.75
C THR A 119 8.24 -7.90 -9.83
N HIS A 120 7.53 -7.94 -8.70
CA HIS A 120 7.55 -9.06 -7.73
C HIS A 120 8.95 -9.46 -7.28
N ARG A 121 9.81 -8.49 -7.00
CA ARG A 121 11.16 -8.71 -6.48
C ARG A 121 11.13 -8.82 -4.95
N PRO A 122 12.18 -9.37 -4.31
CA PRO A 122 12.33 -9.29 -2.86
C PRO A 122 12.56 -7.84 -2.41
N HIS A 123 12.34 -7.56 -1.12
CA HIS A 123 12.78 -6.32 -0.49
C HIS A 123 14.31 -6.24 -0.45
N GLY A 124 14.89 -5.06 -0.66
CA GLY A 124 16.34 -4.94 -0.67
C GLY A 124 16.90 -3.54 -0.96
N PRO A 125 18.23 -3.39 -0.86
CA PRO A 125 18.92 -2.14 -1.16
C PRO A 125 19.03 -1.89 -2.67
N GLN A 126 19.36 -0.65 -3.04
CA GLN A 126 19.36 -0.18 -4.44
C GLN A 126 20.35 -0.89 -5.37
N ASP A 127 21.40 -1.50 -4.85
CA ASP A 127 22.43 -2.24 -5.60
C ASP A 127 22.15 -3.74 -5.76
N HIS A 128 21.00 -4.21 -5.24
CA HIS A 128 20.52 -5.59 -5.33
C HIS A 128 19.09 -5.62 -5.91
N PRO A 129 18.54 -6.81 -6.24
CA PRO A 129 17.14 -6.93 -6.56
C PRO A 129 16.28 -6.39 -5.40
N HIS A 130 15.38 -5.43 -5.69
CA HIS A 130 14.55 -4.77 -4.69
C HIS A 130 13.18 -4.40 -5.27
N HIS A 131 12.22 -4.00 -4.42
CA HIS A 131 10.95 -3.42 -4.87
C HIS A 131 11.22 -2.09 -5.60
N ALA A 132 10.41 -1.75 -6.56
CA ALA A 132 10.49 -0.44 -7.19
C ALA A 132 10.29 0.70 -6.18
N GLY A 133 9.53 0.45 -5.12
CA GLY A 133 9.26 1.41 -4.05
C GLY A 133 10.30 1.46 -2.94
N ASP A 134 11.29 0.56 -2.90
CA ASP A 134 12.33 0.62 -1.87
C ASP A 134 13.27 1.79 -2.15
N MET A 135 13.58 2.57 -1.12
CA MET A 135 14.46 3.74 -1.20
C MET A 135 15.51 3.70 -0.09
N PRO A 136 16.59 4.48 -0.20
CA PRO A 136 17.57 4.58 0.88
C PRO A 136 16.94 5.04 2.20
N SER A 137 17.37 4.46 3.33
CA SER A 137 16.99 4.96 4.65
C SER A 137 17.46 6.40 4.85
N LEU A 138 16.64 7.18 5.53
CA LEU A 138 16.87 8.61 5.74
C LEU A 138 17.41 8.86 7.16
N LEU A 139 18.48 9.64 7.27
CA LEU A 139 19.06 10.06 8.54
C LEU A 139 18.60 11.48 8.89
N ALA A 140 17.98 11.63 10.05
CA ALA A 140 17.69 12.93 10.62
C ALA A 140 18.96 13.60 11.17
N ASP A 141 19.13 14.87 10.91
CA ASP A 141 20.23 15.67 11.41
C ASP A 141 20.13 15.91 12.94
N PRO A 142 21.14 16.54 13.58
CA PRO A 142 21.09 16.86 15.01
C PRO A 142 19.95 17.80 15.44
N SER A 143 19.23 18.43 14.51
CA SER A 143 18.02 19.23 14.76
C SER A 143 16.71 18.48 14.53
N GLY A 144 16.76 17.20 14.16
CA GLY A 144 15.57 16.39 13.84
C GLY A 144 14.98 16.70 12.47
N LYS A 145 15.81 17.12 11.52
CA LYS A 145 15.40 17.41 10.12
C LYS A 145 16.06 16.45 9.16
N ILE A 146 15.36 16.22 8.06
CA ILE A 146 15.89 15.57 6.86
C ILE A 146 15.87 16.62 5.74
N ASP A 147 16.99 16.75 5.02
CA ASP A 147 17.11 17.51 3.77
C ASP A 147 18.13 16.77 2.91
N VAL A 148 17.66 15.82 2.11
CA VAL A 148 18.52 14.93 1.32
C VAL A 148 18.03 14.81 -0.12
N ARG A 149 18.98 14.51 -1.01
CA ARG A 149 18.73 14.23 -2.41
C ARG A 149 19.41 12.94 -2.79
N PHE A 150 18.73 12.15 -3.61
CA PHE A 150 19.27 10.93 -4.21
C PHE A 150 18.54 10.65 -5.52
N THR A 151 19.13 9.81 -6.35
CA THR A 151 18.56 9.36 -7.61
C THR A 151 18.21 7.89 -7.51
N LEU A 152 17.03 7.52 -8.02
CA LEU A 152 16.57 6.15 -8.17
C LEU A 152 16.69 5.77 -9.65
N GLU A 153 17.27 4.61 -9.92
CA GLU A 153 17.40 4.07 -11.26
C GLU A 153 16.38 2.95 -11.51
N GLY A 154 15.96 2.79 -12.75
CA GLY A 154 15.02 1.72 -13.13
C GLY A 154 13.56 1.99 -12.77
N VAL A 155 13.22 3.21 -12.33
CA VAL A 155 11.87 3.62 -11.97
C VAL A 155 11.41 4.82 -12.80
N THR A 156 10.09 5.02 -12.91
CA THR A 156 9.49 6.13 -13.65
C THR A 156 8.52 6.91 -12.78
N LEU A 157 8.24 8.16 -13.14
CA LEU A 157 7.17 8.94 -12.49
C LEU A 157 5.78 8.61 -13.03
N GLY A 158 5.67 8.46 -14.32
CA GLY A 158 4.40 8.23 -15.00
C GLY A 158 4.34 6.86 -15.68
N GLY A 159 3.16 6.45 -16.15
CA GLY A 159 2.92 5.15 -16.74
C GLY A 159 2.30 4.16 -15.76
N VAL A 160 2.11 2.92 -16.21
CA VAL A 160 1.44 1.88 -15.41
C VAL A 160 2.24 1.52 -14.14
N ASP A 161 3.58 1.51 -14.27
CA ASP A 161 4.50 1.17 -13.18
C ASP A 161 5.23 2.42 -12.65
N GLY A 162 4.60 3.60 -12.77
CA GLY A 162 5.16 4.88 -12.30
C GLY A 162 4.69 5.25 -10.90
N PHE A 163 5.44 6.10 -10.22
CA PHE A 163 5.17 6.49 -8.83
C PHE A 163 3.94 7.38 -8.62
N VAL A 164 3.51 8.12 -9.64
CA VAL A 164 2.33 9.00 -9.54
C VAL A 164 1.07 8.19 -9.30
N GLY A 165 0.31 8.58 -8.28
CA GLY A 165 -0.88 7.88 -7.83
C GLY A 165 -0.65 6.89 -6.69
N HIS A 166 0.60 6.62 -6.32
CA HIS A 166 1.00 5.83 -5.15
C HIS A 166 1.20 6.71 -3.92
N ALA A 167 1.51 6.11 -2.75
CA ALA A 167 1.84 6.85 -1.54
C ALA A 167 3.32 6.69 -1.19
N VAL A 168 3.96 7.75 -0.70
CA VAL A 168 5.27 7.67 -0.07
C VAL A 168 5.10 7.69 1.45
N VAL A 169 5.80 6.78 2.14
CA VAL A 169 5.70 6.58 3.59
C VAL A 169 7.07 6.66 4.24
N LEU A 170 7.14 7.41 5.33
CA LEU A 170 8.28 7.44 6.25
C LEU A 170 7.96 6.59 7.48
N HIS A 171 8.91 5.74 7.87
CA HIS A 171 8.77 4.77 8.95
C HIS A 171 9.47 5.19 10.23
N ALA A 172 9.11 4.55 11.37
CA ALA A 172 9.63 4.90 12.68
C ALA A 172 11.08 4.47 12.94
N SER A 173 11.54 3.43 12.24
CA SER A 173 12.86 2.81 12.43
C SER A 173 13.61 2.67 11.12
N ALA A 174 14.90 2.42 11.21
CA ALA A 174 15.73 2.10 10.06
C ALA A 174 15.19 0.88 9.28
N ASP A 175 15.43 0.86 7.99
CA ASP A 175 15.14 -0.28 7.16
C ASP A 175 16.17 -1.40 7.37
N ASN A 176 15.70 -2.63 7.44
CA ASN A 176 16.53 -3.82 7.44
C ASN A 176 16.36 -4.54 6.09
N PHE A 177 17.25 -4.30 5.17
CA PHE A 177 17.19 -4.84 3.82
C PHE A 177 17.21 -6.38 3.73
N ASP A 178 17.61 -7.07 4.81
CA ASP A 178 17.56 -8.54 4.88
C ASP A 178 16.21 -9.07 5.38
N ALA A 179 15.37 -8.21 5.94
CA ALA A 179 14.09 -8.60 6.53
C ALA A 179 12.96 -8.59 5.49
N GLN A 180 12.52 -9.76 5.09
CA GLN A 180 11.43 -9.91 4.14
C GLN A 180 10.05 -9.90 4.83
N PRO A 181 8.99 -9.43 4.17
CA PRO A 181 8.97 -8.83 2.83
C PRO A 181 9.19 -7.30 2.80
N SER A 182 9.37 -6.60 3.93
CA SER A 182 9.24 -5.15 3.99
C SER A 182 10.17 -4.45 4.98
N GLY A 183 11.32 -5.05 5.30
CA GLY A 183 12.40 -4.39 6.03
C GLY A 183 12.17 -4.15 7.51
N ASN A 184 11.02 -4.52 8.10
CA ASN A 184 10.71 -4.31 9.52
C ASN A 184 10.97 -2.88 10.03
N SER A 185 10.72 -1.87 9.19
CA SER A 185 11.00 -0.46 9.47
C SER A 185 10.06 0.16 10.53
N GLY A 186 9.19 -0.65 11.15
CA GLY A 186 8.30 -0.22 12.23
C GLY A 186 7.06 0.54 11.75
N ALA A 187 6.46 1.33 12.65
CA ALA A 187 5.24 2.05 12.37
C ALA A 187 5.41 3.09 11.25
N ARG A 188 4.34 3.38 10.51
CA ARG A 188 4.27 4.42 9.50
C ARG A 188 4.02 5.76 10.20
N ILE A 189 4.98 6.66 10.19
CA ILE A 189 4.93 7.92 10.96
C ILE A 189 4.53 9.12 10.12
N ALA A 190 4.74 9.08 8.80
CA ALA A 190 4.23 10.08 7.89
C ALA A 190 3.91 9.46 6.52
N CYS A 191 2.89 10.00 5.85
CA CYS A 191 2.41 9.51 4.56
C CYS A 191 2.00 10.69 3.66
N GLY A 192 2.27 10.57 2.36
CA GLY A 192 1.85 11.53 1.34
C GLY A 192 1.54 10.86 0.02
N VAL A 193 0.43 11.24 -0.63
CA VAL A 193 0.11 10.76 -1.97
C VAL A 193 0.94 11.51 -3.00
N ILE A 194 1.54 10.79 -3.93
CA ILE A 194 2.40 11.34 -4.98
C ILE A 194 1.52 11.85 -6.12
N ALA A 195 1.47 13.16 -6.28
CA ALA A 195 0.65 13.84 -7.29
C ALA A 195 1.54 14.47 -8.38
N ALA A 196 1.16 14.31 -9.64
CA ALA A 196 1.81 14.97 -10.77
C ALA A 196 1.74 16.50 -10.66
N GLN A 197 2.79 17.20 -11.12
CA GLN A 197 2.89 18.65 -11.21
C GLN A 197 2.84 19.13 -12.66
#